data_a708c422b6bc0504ff422ee67402b42c
#
_entry.id   a708c422b6bc0504ff422ee67402b42c
#
_cell.length_a   1.000
_cell.length_b   1.000
_cell.length_c   1.000
_cell.angle_alpha   90.00
_cell.angle_beta   90.00
_cell.angle_gamma   90.00
#
_symmetry.space_group_name_H-M   'P 1'
#
loop_
_entity.id
_entity.type
_entity.pdbx_description
1 polymer ?
#
loop_
_entity_poly.entity_id
_entity_poly.type
_entity_poly.pdbx_seq_one_letter_code
_entity_poly.pdbx_strand_id
1 'polypeptide(L)'
;MEDVAHSSRRKACDYCVSRKIKCDGRKPTCSNCTLYGVACKITTARRRAILRSPAPTPTAAPPPLQYETCMFTCDSSLIHPRPDRMQALEERLAGIEALLSVLTGTKSSTSASLPTARYPDVSLDDIDISADCPASTMTSASPALFEPAQWPMPLAMHNHLELPPLAEILPVVDNYFKKYNRLMPLFDENTFMRMLLDWHSSPNNRSTVSWAAVNIVMAITYRVLEGRFMDDPPLAQCVRNIRSVMTELMTPGQNLMGVQVLLAMAIFYQGSADFQLAIVLMGSVVRLAQSLRLHSRVALQGVSKAEALLRCRVFWIAYIYDRELALRCKSPYYQLDSETDLDLPPADPEDGLGVITSDTDSVQLNFLRVRIQLAFIQGKTNDLLYSQKGWKLTHEQRSNNIVRIEERMAEWLKTIPPELQTADGIKQRLSPMSTLLMLNMFYRHFECLIQLHSIFSFDDVWIDRVNSYLSPAVIEVKDDEPDGELVRAGLAPLPDGWTGCVKDARLCLELITMGRQSEFTLWLHTCGSYSCLVLLIVNMIEFPSHDNVSTDRRVSDACLALFDAMCQTLPKDPFATLLGVVRELDRRARGQVNRVTRTKEGVSLSEEMSPSLAWTILDDMEL
;
A
#
# COMPACT_ATOMS: atom_id res chain seq x y z
N MET A 1 -27.08 12.59 64.33
CA MET A 1 -27.45 12.45 62.90
C MET A 1 -26.18 12.12 62.17
N GLU A 2 -26.01 10.81 61.87
CA GLU A 2 -24.79 10.25 61.33
C GLU A 2 -24.87 10.28 59.79
N ASP A 3 -23.89 10.93 59.17
CA ASP A 3 -23.71 10.94 57.69
C ASP A 3 -23.20 9.57 57.22
N VAL A 4 -24.05 8.85 56.53
CA VAL A 4 -23.70 7.57 55.86
C VAL A 4 -23.02 7.85 54.52
N ALA A 5 -21.69 7.79 54.53
CA ALA A 5 -20.88 7.85 53.29
C ALA A 5 -21.10 6.59 52.43
N HIS A 6 -21.74 6.74 51.29
CA HIS A 6 -21.87 5.69 50.29
C HIS A 6 -20.51 5.36 49.65
N SER A 7 -19.88 4.29 50.15
CA SER A 7 -18.68 3.68 49.51
C SER A 7 -19.07 2.97 48.22
N SER A 8 -18.77 3.55 47.09
CA SER A 8 -18.87 2.90 45.78
C SER A 8 -17.83 1.75 45.68
N ARG A 9 -18.24 0.52 45.99
CA ARG A 9 -17.39 -0.67 45.81
C ARG A 9 -17.34 -1.08 44.37
N ARG A 10 -16.13 -1.25 43.83
CA ARG A 10 -15.85 -1.76 42.50
C ARG A 10 -16.49 -3.14 42.33
N LYS A 11 -17.38 -3.32 41.33
CA LYS A 11 -18.14 -4.57 41.11
C LYS A 11 -17.41 -5.59 40.24
N ALA A 12 -16.37 -5.19 39.48
CA ALA A 12 -15.65 -6.04 38.53
C ALA A 12 -14.24 -6.39 39.04
N CYS A 13 -13.76 -7.60 38.73
CA CYS A 13 -12.42 -8.07 39.07
C CYS A 13 -11.33 -7.35 38.24
N ASP A 14 -10.10 -7.37 38.74
CA ASP A 14 -8.97 -6.64 38.15
C ASP A 14 -8.67 -7.12 36.73
N TYR A 15 -8.75 -8.41 36.46
CA TYR A 15 -8.57 -8.95 35.12
C TYR A 15 -9.61 -8.43 34.12
N CYS A 16 -10.89 -8.49 34.47
CA CYS A 16 -11.96 -7.98 33.59
C CYS A 16 -11.86 -6.47 33.40
N VAL A 17 -11.39 -5.72 34.38
CA VAL A 17 -11.16 -4.28 34.26
C VAL A 17 -9.98 -3.97 33.35
N SER A 18 -8.86 -4.68 33.51
CA SER A 18 -7.68 -4.48 32.66
C SER A 18 -7.94 -4.81 31.19
N ARG A 19 -8.76 -5.85 30.94
CA ARG A 19 -9.16 -6.26 29.58
C ARG A 19 -10.39 -5.53 29.04
N LYS A 20 -10.98 -4.61 29.83
CA LYS A 20 -12.19 -3.85 29.47
C LYS A 20 -13.39 -4.72 29.07
N ILE A 21 -13.51 -5.92 29.68
CA ILE A 21 -14.61 -6.88 29.42
C ILE A 21 -15.62 -6.88 30.58
N LYS A 22 -16.88 -7.20 30.28
CA LYS A 22 -17.96 -7.22 31.28
C LYS A 22 -17.73 -8.37 32.27
N CYS A 23 -17.60 -8.04 33.56
CA CYS A 23 -17.45 -9.02 34.64
C CYS A 23 -18.83 -9.38 35.24
N ASP A 24 -19.17 -10.67 35.31
CA ASP A 24 -20.41 -11.16 35.91
C ASP A 24 -20.38 -11.21 37.44
N GLY A 25 -19.22 -10.99 38.05
CA GLY A 25 -19.03 -10.88 39.51
C GLY A 25 -19.27 -12.18 40.29
N ARG A 26 -19.35 -13.35 39.64
CA ARG A 26 -19.51 -14.64 40.32
C ARG A 26 -18.33 -14.93 41.23
N LYS A 27 -18.61 -15.56 42.37
CA LYS A 27 -17.61 -16.00 43.34
C LYS A 27 -17.57 -17.54 43.40
N PRO A 28 -16.39 -18.16 43.55
CA PRO A 28 -15.09 -17.56 43.87
C PRO A 28 -14.39 -16.94 42.67
N THR A 29 -14.80 -17.32 41.44
CA THR A 29 -14.17 -16.85 40.17
C THR A 29 -15.25 -16.47 39.18
N CYS A 30 -15.14 -15.31 38.52
CA CYS A 30 -16.07 -14.88 37.48
C CYS A 30 -15.90 -15.74 36.20
N SER A 31 -16.95 -15.86 35.39
CA SER A 31 -16.96 -16.71 34.20
C SER A 31 -15.79 -16.42 33.23
N ASN A 32 -15.41 -15.17 33.04
CA ASN A 32 -14.27 -14.83 32.20
C ASN A 32 -12.94 -15.30 32.80
N CYS A 33 -12.70 -15.11 34.09
CA CYS A 33 -11.49 -15.63 34.73
C CYS A 33 -11.42 -17.16 34.73
N THR A 34 -12.54 -17.84 34.84
CA THR A 34 -12.63 -19.30 34.69
C THR A 34 -12.28 -19.71 33.25
N LEU A 35 -12.84 -19.04 32.26
CA LEU A 35 -12.61 -19.32 30.83
C LEU A 35 -11.14 -19.13 30.43
N TYR A 36 -10.51 -18.10 30.98
CA TYR A 36 -9.10 -17.76 30.65
C TYR A 36 -8.08 -18.38 31.64
N GLY A 37 -8.51 -19.20 32.61
CA GLY A 37 -7.62 -19.88 33.55
C GLY A 37 -6.82 -18.93 34.46
N VAL A 38 -7.31 -17.70 34.74
CA VAL A 38 -6.59 -16.66 35.49
C VAL A 38 -7.19 -16.40 36.86
N ALA A 39 -6.37 -15.96 37.81
CA ALA A 39 -6.83 -15.67 39.17
C ALA A 39 -7.80 -14.47 39.20
N CYS A 40 -9.02 -14.70 39.76
CA CYS A 40 -10.03 -13.66 39.89
C CYS A 40 -9.84 -12.87 41.18
N LYS A 41 -9.19 -11.71 41.14
CA LYS A 41 -8.92 -10.85 42.30
C LYS A 41 -9.61 -9.50 42.13
N ILE A 42 -10.07 -8.91 43.25
CA ILE A 42 -10.63 -7.55 43.31
C ILE A 42 -9.80 -6.77 44.34
N THR A 43 -8.94 -5.87 43.83
CA THR A 43 -8.13 -4.98 44.68
C THR A 43 -8.91 -3.68 44.99
N THR A 44 -9.14 -3.42 46.24
CA THR A 44 -9.74 -2.17 46.75
C THR A 44 -8.61 -1.13 46.93
N ALA A 45 -8.27 -0.37 45.88
CA ALA A 45 -7.30 0.72 46.05
C ALA A 45 -7.95 1.92 46.74
N ARG A 46 -7.49 2.26 47.95
CA ARG A 46 -7.80 3.53 48.61
C ARG A 46 -7.06 4.63 47.86
N ARG A 47 -7.77 5.63 47.29
CA ARG A 47 -7.19 6.89 46.82
C ARG A 47 -6.66 7.63 48.02
N ARG A 48 -5.32 7.75 48.16
CA ARG A 48 -4.68 8.76 49.03
C ARG A 48 -4.78 10.11 48.35
N ALA A 49 -5.37 11.08 49.03
CA ALA A 49 -5.30 12.48 48.67
C ALA A 49 -3.84 12.97 48.82
N ILE A 50 -3.23 13.40 47.73
CA ILE A 50 -1.89 14.01 47.73
C ILE A 50 -2.07 15.52 47.81
N LEU A 51 -1.56 16.11 48.88
CA LEU A 51 -1.40 17.55 49.09
C LEU A 51 -0.44 18.09 48.00
N ARG A 52 -0.84 19.18 47.37
CA ARG A 52 -0.05 19.89 46.35
C ARG A 52 1.13 20.61 47.00
N SER A 53 2.34 20.34 46.54
CA SER A 53 3.49 21.25 46.58
C SER A 53 3.91 21.58 45.15
N PRO A 54 4.40 22.80 44.84
CA PRO A 54 4.61 23.26 43.49
C PRO A 54 5.81 22.54 42.87
N ALA A 55 5.58 21.99 41.65
CA ALA A 55 6.54 21.23 40.88
C ALA A 55 7.47 22.17 40.08
N PRO A 56 8.71 21.74 39.82
CA PRO A 56 9.54 22.32 38.77
C PRO A 56 8.99 21.93 37.39
N THR A 57 9.11 22.85 36.45
CA THR A 57 8.69 22.69 35.04
C THR A 57 9.25 21.43 34.44
N PRO A 58 8.41 20.52 33.89
CA PRO A 58 8.90 19.33 33.18
C PRO A 58 9.28 19.72 31.74
N THR A 59 10.49 19.37 31.36
CA THR A 59 10.85 19.20 29.97
C THR A 59 9.86 18.18 29.36
N ALA A 60 9.15 18.58 28.34
CA ALA A 60 8.10 17.78 27.72
C ALA A 60 8.67 16.42 27.22
N ALA A 61 8.13 15.35 27.81
CA ALA A 61 8.21 14.04 27.17
C ALA A 61 7.40 14.10 25.87
N PRO A 62 7.87 13.49 24.77
CA PRO A 62 7.09 13.43 23.55
C PRO A 62 5.75 12.72 23.83
N PRO A 63 4.64 13.21 23.26
CA PRO A 63 3.34 12.59 23.45
C PRO A 63 3.37 11.15 22.93
N PRO A 64 2.57 10.23 23.51
CA PRO A 64 2.42 8.91 22.92
C PRO A 64 1.93 9.09 21.49
N LEU A 65 2.57 8.38 20.55
CA LEU A 65 2.28 8.41 19.12
C LEU A 65 0.79 8.12 18.89
N GLN A 66 -0.03 9.18 18.86
CA GLN A 66 -1.29 9.13 18.16
C GLN A 66 -0.91 9.26 16.69
N TYR A 67 -0.83 8.12 16.00
CA TYR A 67 -0.68 8.07 14.55
C TYR A 67 -1.92 8.69 13.92
N GLU A 68 -1.88 10.00 13.73
CA GLU A 68 -2.72 10.60 12.71
C GLU A 68 -2.30 9.94 11.39
N THR A 69 -3.25 9.27 10.83
CA THR A 69 -3.26 8.46 9.63
C THR A 69 -2.30 9.00 8.58
N CYS A 70 -1.32 8.20 8.22
CA CYS A 70 -0.54 8.42 7.01
C CYS A 70 -1.53 8.69 5.86
N MET A 71 -1.49 9.85 5.22
CA MET A 71 -2.47 10.30 4.22
C MET A 71 -2.58 9.38 2.99
N PHE A 72 -1.86 8.28 2.98
CA PHE A 72 -1.80 7.28 1.90
C PHE A 72 -2.44 5.94 2.23
N THR A 73 -2.94 5.76 3.45
CA THR A 73 -3.74 4.59 3.78
C THR A 73 -5.19 5.00 3.84
N CYS A 74 -6.04 4.33 3.06
CA CYS A 74 -7.48 4.39 3.25
C CYS A 74 -7.76 4.24 4.74
N ASP A 75 -8.41 5.22 5.34
CA ASP A 75 -8.84 5.17 6.73
C ASP A 75 -9.69 3.90 6.91
N SER A 76 -9.10 2.86 7.50
CA SER A 76 -9.79 1.61 7.80
C SER A 76 -10.93 1.82 8.82
N SER A 77 -11.05 3.01 9.42
CA SER A 77 -12.17 3.40 10.28
C SER A 77 -13.49 3.50 9.51
N LEU A 78 -13.46 3.52 8.16
CA LEU A 78 -14.67 3.46 7.32
C LEU A 78 -15.19 2.02 7.16
N ILE A 79 -14.37 1.01 7.47
CA ILE A 79 -14.74 -0.41 7.24
C ILE A 79 -15.24 -1.08 8.52
N HIS A 80 -14.85 -0.57 9.69
CA HIS A 80 -15.37 -1.02 10.99
C HIS A 80 -15.72 0.21 11.84
N PRO A 81 -17.00 0.62 11.88
CA PRO A 81 -17.41 1.67 12.80
C PRO A 81 -17.09 1.25 14.24
N ARG A 82 -16.31 2.06 14.94
CA ARG A 82 -16.11 1.87 16.39
C ARG A 82 -17.49 1.82 17.06
N PRO A 83 -17.69 1.00 18.11
CA PRO A 83 -18.95 0.94 18.83
C PRO A 83 -19.52 2.31 19.20
N ASP A 84 -18.65 3.27 19.56
CA ASP A 84 -19.03 4.63 19.88
C ASP A 84 -19.62 5.42 18.70
N ARG A 85 -19.22 5.11 17.46
CA ARG A 85 -19.80 5.75 16.25
C ARG A 85 -21.13 5.13 15.85
N MET A 86 -21.33 3.82 16.06
CA MET A 86 -22.62 3.17 15.85
C MET A 86 -23.64 3.75 16.84
N GLN A 87 -23.27 3.87 18.11
CA GLN A 87 -24.15 4.44 19.13
C GLN A 87 -24.50 5.92 18.81
N ALA A 88 -23.53 6.71 18.37
CA ALA A 88 -23.77 8.10 17.95
C ALA A 88 -24.65 8.22 16.68
N LEU A 89 -24.57 7.25 15.77
CA LEU A 89 -25.45 7.17 14.59
C LEU A 89 -26.87 6.73 14.98
N GLU A 90 -26.99 5.78 15.89
CA GLU A 90 -28.29 5.32 16.43
C GLU A 90 -28.99 6.46 17.19
N GLU A 91 -28.27 7.22 18.02
CA GLU A 91 -28.80 8.41 18.70
C GLU A 91 -29.25 9.51 17.72
N ARG A 92 -28.51 9.74 16.62
CA ARG A 92 -28.90 10.69 15.57
C ARG A 92 -30.10 10.21 14.77
N LEU A 93 -30.20 8.90 14.46
CA LEU A 93 -31.36 8.32 13.79
C LEU A 93 -32.60 8.41 14.66
N ALA A 94 -32.49 8.07 15.94
CA ALA A 94 -33.58 8.22 16.91
C ALA A 94 -34.04 9.68 17.04
N GLY A 95 -33.11 10.64 17.00
CA GLY A 95 -33.41 12.07 16.96
C GLY A 95 -34.19 12.51 15.70
N ILE A 96 -33.79 11.97 14.53
CA ILE A 96 -34.50 12.25 13.26
C ILE A 96 -35.86 11.61 13.23
N GLU A 97 -36.02 10.38 13.73
CA GLU A 97 -37.31 9.70 13.85
C GLU A 97 -38.26 10.42 14.80
N ALA A 98 -37.74 10.93 15.92
CA ALA A 98 -38.52 11.77 16.84
C ALA A 98 -39.00 13.07 16.20
N LEU A 99 -38.14 13.74 15.42
CA LEU A 99 -38.50 14.93 14.67
C LEU A 99 -39.53 14.65 13.57
N LEU A 100 -39.37 13.55 12.85
CA LEU A 100 -40.35 13.12 11.84
C LEU A 100 -41.69 12.77 12.44
N SER A 101 -41.76 12.13 13.61
CA SER A 101 -43.00 11.81 14.31
C SER A 101 -43.73 13.06 14.80
N VAL A 102 -42.98 14.11 15.17
CA VAL A 102 -43.58 15.42 15.54
C VAL A 102 -44.12 16.16 14.30
N LEU A 103 -43.44 16.04 13.16
CA LEU A 103 -43.84 16.72 11.93
C LEU A 103 -45.01 16.04 11.20
N THR A 104 -45.17 14.73 11.37
CA THR A 104 -46.21 13.96 10.66
C THR A 104 -47.52 13.79 11.44
N GLY A 105 -47.58 14.18 12.72
CA GLY A 105 -48.82 14.29 13.50
C GLY A 105 -49.70 13.05 13.61
N THR A 106 -49.16 11.85 13.32
CA THR A 106 -49.88 10.57 13.37
C THR A 106 -49.53 9.75 14.60
N LYS A 107 -50.45 9.75 15.56
CA LYS A 107 -50.49 8.70 16.61
C LYS A 107 -50.93 7.40 15.94
N SER A 108 -50.07 6.43 15.84
CA SER A 108 -50.44 5.04 15.56
C SER A 108 -49.92 4.15 16.65
N SER A 109 -50.86 3.63 17.44
CA SER A 109 -50.69 2.51 18.35
C SER A 109 -50.70 1.23 17.53
N THR A 110 -49.75 0.37 17.70
CA THR A 110 -49.83 -1.07 17.97
C THR A 110 -48.52 -1.76 17.60
N SER A 111 -47.91 -2.31 18.62
CA SER A 111 -46.83 -3.27 18.50
C SER A 111 -47.33 -4.59 17.89
N ALA A 112 -46.77 -4.96 16.73
CA ALA A 112 -46.82 -6.32 16.23
C ALA A 112 -45.39 -6.76 15.94
N SER A 113 -44.90 -7.70 16.74
CA SER A 113 -43.65 -8.42 16.56
C SER A 113 -43.69 -9.21 15.25
N LEU A 114 -42.81 -8.88 14.32
CA LEU A 114 -42.51 -9.67 13.11
C LEU A 114 -41.63 -10.86 13.49
N PRO A 115 -41.93 -12.05 12.96
CA PRO A 115 -41.12 -13.24 13.23
C PRO A 115 -39.78 -13.17 12.49
N THR A 116 -38.69 -13.43 13.19
CA THR A 116 -37.36 -13.68 12.66
C THR A 116 -37.37 -14.84 11.69
N ALA A 117 -37.30 -14.56 10.40
CA ALA A 117 -37.06 -15.60 9.40
C ALA A 117 -35.60 -16.09 9.54
N ARG A 118 -35.48 -17.35 10.01
CA ARG A 118 -34.24 -18.09 9.90
C ARG A 118 -34.03 -18.44 8.42
N TYR A 119 -32.98 -17.97 7.83
CA TYR A 119 -32.49 -18.47 6.54
C TYR A 119 -31.92 -19.86 6.77
N PRO A 120 -32.33 -20.89 5.97
CA PRO A 120 -31.72 -22.21 6.05
C PRO A 120 -30.27 -22.15 5.54
N ASP A 121 -29.38 -22.85 6.23
CA ASP A 121 -27.99 -23.10 5.84
C ASP A 121 -28.03 -23.98 4.58
N VAL A 122 -27.85 -23.37 3.40
CA VAL A 122 -27.74 -24.11 2.13
C VAL A 122 -26.26 -24.36 1.88
N SER A 123 -25.87 -25.64 2.01
CA SER A 123 -24.57 -26.15 1.57
C SER A 123 -24.44 -25.96 0.05
N LEU A 124 -23.28 -25.44 -0.39
CA LEU A 124 -22.98 -25.16 -1.81
C LEU A 124 -22.70 -26.42 -2.65
N ASP A 125 -22.84 -27.63 -2.08
CA ASP A 125 -22.54 -28.89 -2.75
C ASP A 125 -23.75 -29.54 -3.45
N ASP A 126 -24.97 -28.98 -3.34
CA ASP A 126 -26.22 -29.56 -3.84
C ASP A 126 -26.90 -28.76 -4.98
N ILE A 127 -26.15 -28.08 -5.84
CA ILE A 127 -26.72 -27.51 -7.07
C ILE A 127 -26.40 -28.43 -8.25
N ASP A 128 -27.32 -29.37 -8.48
CA ASP A 128 -27.37 -30.19 -9.70
C ASP A 128 -27.84 -29.34 -10.89
N ILE A 129 -26.94 -29.03 -11.83
CA ILE A 129 -27.21 -28.23 -13.04
C ILE A 129 -27.62 -29.15 -14.21
N SER A 130 -28.40 -30.16 -13.95
CA SER A 130 -29.00 -31.00 -14.99
C SER A 130 -30.52 -31.02 -14.91
N ALA A 131 -31.16 -29.88 -15.16
CA ALA A 131 -32.59 -29.86 -15.43
C ALA A 131 -32.87 -29.17 -16.77
N ASP A 132 -33.31 -29.96 -17.71
CA ASP A 132 -33.79 -29.58 -19.05
C ASP A 132 -34.79 -28.42 -18.98
N CYS A 133 -34.43 -27.30 -19.62
CA CYS A 133 -35.39 -26.25 -19.93
C CYS A 133 -36.25 -26.67 -21.12
N PRO A 134 -37.57 -26.79 -21.03
CA PRO A 134 -38.44 -26.98 -22.16
C PRO A 134 -38.38 -25.77 -23.10
N ALA A 135 -38.12 -26.02 -24.36
CA ALA A 135 -38.15 -25.01 -25.42
C ALA A 135 -39.54 -24.35 -25.53
N SER A 136 -39.71 -23.19 -24.92
CA SER A 136 -40.89 -22.35 -25.16
C SER A 136 -40.64 -21.52 -26.42
N THR A 137 -41.46 -21.73 -27.41
CA THR A 137 -41.56 -20.98 -28.66
C THR A 137 -41.72 -19.48 -28.35
N MET A 138 -40.66 -18.72 -28.55
CA MET A 138 -40.68 -17.26 -28.51
C MET A 138 -41.35 -16.72 -29.77
N THR A 139 -42.58 -16.29 -29.67
CA THR A 139 -43.19 -15.38 -30.64
C THR A 139 -42.43 -14.04 -30.57
N SER A 140 -42.03 -13.59 -31.77
CA SER A 140 -41.30 -12.35 -32.00
C SER A 140 -42.16 -11.13 -31.62
N ALA A 141 -42.00 -10.66 -30.36
CA ALA A 141 -42.37 -9.29 -30.01
C ALA A 141 -41.08 -8.47 -30.03
N SER A 142 -40.98 -7.51 -30.93
CA SER A 142 -39.87 -6.53 -30.94
C SER A 142 -39.74 -5.89 -29.55
N PRO A 143 -38.55 -5.87 -28.96
CA PRO A 143 -38.35 -5.10 -27.73
C PRO A 143 -38.52 -3.63 -28.09
N ALA A 144 -39.51 -2.97 -27.48
CA ALA A 144 -39.57 -1.53 -27.49
C ALA A 144 -38.23 -0.99 -26.99
N LEU A 145 -37.54 -0.28 -27.86
CA LEU A 145 -36.32 0.44 -27.54
C LEU A 145 -36.60 1.32 -26.32
N PHE A 146 -35.97 1.01 -25.20
CA PHE A 146 -35.79 1.98 -24.13
C PHE A 146 -35.01 3.13 -24.77
N GLU A 147 -35.67 4.20 -25.11
CA GLU A 147 -34.99 5.46 -25.39
C GLU A 147 -34.22 5.82 -24.11
N PRO A 148 -32.87 5.96 -24.19
CA PRO A 148 -32.12 6.42 -23.04
C PRO A 148 -32.67 7.79 -22.68
N ALA A 149 -33.11 7.94 -21.42
CA ALA A 149 -33.51 9.24 -20.88
C ALA A 149 -32.41 10.24 -21.24
N GLN A 150 -32.74 11.20 -22.10
CA GLN A 150 -31.85 12.30 -22.44
C GLN A 150 -31.68 13.15 -21.19
N TRP A 151 -30.70 12.86 -20.39
CA TRP A 151 -30.22 13.81 -19.38
C TRP A 151 -29.84 15.07 -20.13
N PRO A 152 -30.34 16.25 -19.72
CA PRO A 152 -29.91 17.48 -20.35
C PRO A 152 -28.39 17.58 -20.18
N MET A 153 -27.69 17.34 -21.27
CA MET A 153 -26.24 17.60 -21.33
C MET A 153 -26.06 19.08 -21.02
N PRO A 154 -25.11 19.43 -20.13
CA PRO A 154 -24.77 20.84 -19.98
C PRO A 154 -24.36 21.36 -21.33
N LEU A 155 -25.13 22.28 -21.88
CA LEU A 155 -24.90 22.92 -23.17
C LEU A 155 -23.49 23.55 -23.18
N ALA A 156 -22.66 23.04 -24.11
CA ALA A 156 -21.57 23.77 -24.75
C ALA A 156 -20.48 24.38 -23.83
N MET A 157 -19.59 23.53 -23.32
CA MET A 157 -18.22 23.95 -23.01
C MET A 157 -17.22 23.53 -24.12
N HIS A 158 -17.70 23.11 -25.30
CA HIS A 158 -16.84 22.61 -26.39
C HIS A 158 -16.03 23.69 -27.13
N ASN A 159 -16.20 24.96 -26.81
CA ASN A 159 -15.56 26.03 -27.58
C ASN A 159 -14.10 26.32 -27.26
N HIS A 160 -13.46 25.56 -26.35
CA HIS A 160 -12.07 25.84 -25.94
C HIS A 160 -11.18 24.58 -25.76
N LEU A 161 -11.44 23.52 -26.51
CA LEU A 161 -10.48 22.39 -26.55
C LEU A 161 -9.30 22.79 -27.44
N GLU A 162 -8.32 23.46 -26.85
CA GLU A 162 -7.11 23.87 -27.55
C GLU A 162 -5.92 22.99 -27.11
N LEU A 163 -5.06 22.66 -28.06
CA LEU A 163 -3.77 22.06 -27.84
C LEU A 163 -2.66 23.04 -28.23
N PRO A 164 -1.49 22.96 -27.62
CA PRO A 164 -0.32 23.70 -28.06
C PRO A 164 0.00 23.41 -29.54
N PRO A 165 0.80 24.23 -30.19
CA PRO A 165 1.24 23.99 -31.57
C PRO A 165 1.87 22.60 -31.73
N LEU A 166 1.63 21.96 -32.87
CA LEU A 166 2.11 20.61 -33.15
C LEU A 166 3.63 20.48 -32.97
N ALA A 167 4.41 21.52 -33.35
CA ALA A 167 5.85 21.53 -33.18
C ALA A 167 6.32 21.45 -31.72
N GLU A 168 5.50 21.91 -30.77
CA GLU A 168 5.78 21.81 -29.33
C GLU A 168 5.37 20.45 -28.75
N ILE A 169 4.27 19.86 -29.27
CA ILE A 169 3.74 18.57 -28.78
C ILE A 169 4.58 17.40 -29.26
N LEU A 170 4.99 17.39 -30.53
CA LEU A 170 5.66 16.24 -31.15
C LEU A 170 6.88 15.73 -30.36
N PRO A 171 7.82 16.56 -29.90
CA PRO A 171 8.97 16.07 -29.12
C PRO A 171 8.55 15.43 -27.78
N VAL A 172 7.49 15.94 -27.15
CA VAL A 172 6.98 15.45 -25.87
C VAL A 172 6.31 14.10 -26.05
N VAL A 173 5.49 13.94 -27.07
CA VAL A 173 4.81 12.69 -27.42
C VAL A 173 5.80 11.62 -27.87
N ASP A 174 6.77 11.98 -28.71
CA ASP A 174 7.85 11.08 -29.15
C ASP A 174 8.66 10.55 -27.95
N ASN A 175 8.99 11.43 -26.98
CA ASN A 175 9.68 11.01 -25.75
C ASN A 175 8.84 10.02 -24.92
N TYR A 176 7.51 10.19 -24.85
CA TYR A 176 6.59 9.25 -24.21
C TYR A 176 6.65 7.87 -24.87
N PHE A 177 6.49 7.80 -26.19
CA PHE A 177 6.45 6.53 -26.90
C PHE A 177 7.80 5.80 -26.85
N LYS A 178 8.90 6.49 -26.99
CA LYS A 178 10.25 5.91 -26.95
C LYS A 178 10.66 5.38 -25.58
N LYS A 179 10.19 6.01 -24.50
CA LYS A 179 10.66 5.67 -23.15
C LYS A 179 9.60 4.99 -22.28
N TYR A 180 8.44 5.62 -22.08
CA TYR A 180 7.42 5.11 -21.17
C TYR A 180 6.57 4.04 -21.83
N ASN A 181 5.94 4.37 -22.96
CA ASN A 181 5.01 3.45 -23.64
C ASN A 181 5.69 2.20 -24.17
N ARG A 182 6.99 2.26 -24.48
CA ARG A 182 7.77 1.09 -24.87
C ARG A 182 7.76 0.00 -23.80
N LEU A 183 7.78 0.37 -22.53
CA LEU A 183 7.84 -0.54 -21.37
C LEU A 183 6.47 -0.84 -20.76
N MET A 184 5.56 0.14 -20.84
CA MET A 184 4.16 0.03 -20.42
C MET A 184 3.26 0.39 -21.61
N PRO A 185 3.05 -0.56 -22.56
CA PRO A 185 2.45 -0.29 -23.86
C PRO A 185 0.93 -0.08 -23.77
N LEU A 186 0.55 1.13 -23.40
CA LEU A 186 -0.84 1.51 -23.19
C LEU A 186 -1.50 2.03 -24.46
N PHE A 187 -0.78 2.76 -25.33
CA PHE A 187 -1.30 3.31 -26.57
C PHE A 187 -0.56 2.71 -27.78
N ASP A 188 -1.26 2.58 -28.92
CA ASP A 188 -0.65 2.31 -30.20
C ASP A 188 -0.12 3.61 -30.80
N GLU A 189 1.20 3.67 -31.04
CA GLU A 189 1.88 4.88 -31.51
C GLU A 189 1.32 5.38 -32.84
N ASN A 190 1.11 4.49 -33.81
CA ASN A 190 0.64 4.87 -35.13
C ASN A 190 -0.77 5.45 -35.11
N THR A 191 -1.65 4.85 -34.30
CA THR A 191 -3.03 5.32 -34.13
C THR A 191 -3.05 6.65 -33.39
N PHE A 192 -2.20 6.80 -32.37
CA PHE A 192 -2.08 8.04 -31.60
C PHE A 192 -1.54 9.20 -32.44
N MET A 193 -0.51 8.95 -33.22
CA MET A 193 0.09 9.98 -34.08
C MET A 193 -0.88 10.42 -35.20
N ARG A 194 -1.64 9.51 -35.79
CA ARG A 194 -2.72 9.86 -36.74
C ARG A 194 -3.77 10.73 -36.08
N MET A 195 -4.25 10.35 -34.90
CA MET A 195 -5.22 11.13 -34.13
C MET A 195 -4.70 12.54 -33.83
N LEU A 196 -3.43 12.69 -33.46
CA LEU A 196 -2.80 13.98 -33.17
C LEU A 196 -2.71 14.87 -34.44
N LEU A 197 -2.33 14.30 -35.58
CA LEU A 197 -2.28 15.01 -36.86
C LEU A 197 -3.69 15.41 -37.34
N ASP A 198 -4.66 14.53 -37.21
CA ASP A 198 -6.07 14.80 -37.54
C ASP A 198 -6.64 15.92 -36.67
N TRP A 199 -6.27 15.98 -35.40
CA TRP A 199 -6.66 17.05 -34.49
C TRP A 199 -6.25 18.44 -35.00
N HIS A 200 -5.03 18.56 -35.52
CA HIS A 200 -4.49 19.84 -36.01
C HIS A 200 -4.96 20.20 -37.42
N SER A 201 -5.23 19.18 -38.26
CA SER A 201 -5.62 19.39 -39.66
C SER A 201 -7.13 19.57 -39.85
N SER A 202 -7.96 18.97 -38.99
CA SER A 202 -9.42 18.88 -39.18
C SER A 202 -10.21 19.25 -37.91
N PRO A 203 -10.60 20.53 -37.74
CA PRO A 203 -11.37 20.96 -36.55
C PRO A 203 -12.63 20.12 -36.26
N ASN A 204 -13.25 19.57 -37.29
CA ASN A 204 -14.48 18.75 -37.15
C ASN A 204 -14.22 17.38 -36.54
N ASN A 205 -12.99 16.89 -36.48
CA ASN A 205 -12.61 15.59 -35.92
C ASN A 205 -12.15 15.69 -34.45
N ARG A 206 -12.25 16.84 -33.85
CA ARG A 206 -11.85 17.07 -32.46
C ARG A 206 -12.81 16.42 -31.50
N SER A 207 -12.33 15.44 -30.73
CA SER A 207 -13.10 14.79 -29.68
C SER A 207 -12.48 15.04 -28.30
N THR A 208 -13.30 15.08 -27.27
CA THR A 208 -12.87 15.21 -25.87
C THR A 208 -11.88 14.12 -25.48
N VAL A 209 -12.09 12.89 -25.95
CA VAL A 209 -11.21 11.75 -25.67
C VAL A 209 -9.83 11.95 -26.31
N SER A 210 -9.78 12.40 -27.59
CA SER A 210 -8.52 12.69 -28.29
C SER A 210 -7.73 13.80 -27.59
N TRP A 211 -8.43 14.87 -27.20
CA TRP A 211 -7.83 15.97 -26.46
C TRP A 211 -7.27 15.55 -25.11
N ALA A 212 -8.04 14.76 -24.34
CA ALA A 212 -7.61 14.22 -23.07
C ALA A 212 -6.43 13.25 -23.21
N ALA A 213 -6.39 12.43 -24.29
CA ALA A 213 -5.29 11.53 -24.58
C ALA A 213 -3.97 12.27 -24.79
N VAL A 214 -3.99 13.39 -25.54
CA VAL A 214 -2.78 14.20 -25.73
C VAL A 214 -2.35 14.84 -24.42
N ASN A 215 -3.28 15.44 -23.67
CA ASN A 215 -2.97 16.08 -22.39
C ASN A 215 -2.40 15.09 -21.36
N ILE A 216 -2.93 13.85 -21.25
CA ILE A 216 -2.40 12.87 -20.27
C ILE A 216 -1.04 12.33 -20.69
N VAL A 217 -0.78 12.13 -21.97
CA VAL A 217 0.53 11.73 -22.49
C VAL A 217 1.58 12.80 -22.20
N MET A 218 1.25 14.08 -22.46
CA MET A 218 2.11 15.21 -22.11
C MET A 218 2.35 15.30 -20.61
N ALA A 219 1.30 15.14 -19.78
CA ALA A 219 1.41 15.17 -18.32
C ALA A 219 2.32 14.07 -17.78
N ILE A 220 2.21 12.84 -18.29
CA ILE A 220 3.11 11.73 -17.91
C ILE A 220 4.54 12.04 -18.33
N THR A 221 4.75 12.58 -19.54
CA THR A 221 6.10 12.95 -20.01
C THR A 221 6.73 13.98 -19.10
N TYR A 222 6.05 15.09 -18.87
CA TYR A 222 6.55 16.17 -18.01
C TYR A 222 6.84 15.68 -16.59
N ARG A 223 5.94 14.93 -16.01
CA ARG A 223 6.05 14.53 -14.61
C ARG A 223 7.00 13.35 -14.39
N VAL A 224 6.85 12.27 -15.17
CA VAL A 224 7.57 11.02 -14.95
C VAL A 224 8.93 11.01 -15.63
N LEU A 225 9.00 11.47 -16.90
CA LEU A 225 10.24 11.43 -17.68
C LEU A 225 11.13 12.67 -17.46
N GLU A 226 10.52 13.85 -17.31
CA GLU A 226 11.25 15.10 -17.09
C GLU A 226 11.38 15.48 -15.61
N GLY A 227 10.55 14.89 -14.74
CA GLY A 227 10.59 15.11 -13.28
C GLY A 227 10.10 16.49 -12.86
N ARG A 228 9.16 17.09 -13.62
CA ARG A 228 8.58 18.40 -13.29
C ARG A 228 7.65 18.30 -12.08
N PHE A 229 7.56 19.38 -11.34
CA PHE A 229 6.64 19.52 -10.22
C PHE A 229 5.20 19.77 -10.70
N MET A 230 4.20 19.45 -9.87
CA MET A 230 2.77 19.61 -10.22
C MET A 230 2.33 21.03 -10.49
N ASP A 231 3.03 22.02 -9.96
CA ASP A 231 2.80 23.46 -10.16
C ASP A 231 3.53 24.03 -11.40
N ASP A 232 4.38 23.23 -12.06
CA ASP A 232 5.02 23.62 -13.33
C ASP A 232 3.93 23.98 -14.36
N PRO A 233 3.96 25.18 -14.98
CA PRO A 233 2.86 25.70 -15.76
C PRO A 233 2.34 24.78 -16.89
N PRO A 234 3.20 24.19 -17.75
CA PRO A 234 2.76 23.23 -18.77
C PRO A 234 2.08 21.99 -18.18
N LEU A 235 2.66 21.39 -17.11
CA LEU A 235 2.09 20.24 -16.45
C LEU A 235 0.76 20.57 -15.76
N ALA A 236 0.73 21.67 -15.00
CA ALA A 236 -0.48 22.14 -14.33
C ALA A 236 -1.62 22.42 -15.31
N GLN A 237 -1.30 22.94 -16.52
CA GLN A 237 -2.31 23.14 -17.58
C GLN A 237 -2.85 21.81 -18.08
N CYS A 238 -2.01 20.82 -18.37
CA CYS A 238 -2.45 19.48 -18.77
C CYS A 238 -3.38 18.86 -17.71
N VAL A 239 -3.03 18.98 -16.44
CA VAL A 239 -3.83 18.45 -15.32
C VAL A 239 -5.18 19.16 -15.22
N ARG A 240 -5.25 20.49 -15.33
CA ARG A 240 -6.51 21.24 -15.38
C ARG A 240 -7.39 20.80 -16.55
N ASN A 241 -6.78 20.64 -17.72
CA ASN A 241 -7.47 20.20 -18.93
C ASN A 241 -8.11 18.81 -18.72
N ILE A 242 -7.36 17.84 -18.26
CA ILE A 242 -7.84 16.48 -18.00
C ILE A 242 -8.98 16.49 -16.97
N ARG A 243 -8.81 17.23 -15.87
CA ARG A 243 -9.83 17.34 -14.82
C ARG A 243 -11.15 17.94 -15.34
N SER A 244 -11.10 18.88 -16.27
CA SER A 244 -12.31 19.53 -16.81
C SER A 244 -13.23 18.58 -17.59
N VAL A 245 -12.69 17.50 -18.16
CA VAL A 245 -13.42 16.50 -18.97
C VAL A 245 -13.58 15.14 -18.28
N MET A 246 -13.13 15.02 -17.04
CA MET A 246 -13.12 13.74 -16.31
C MET A 246 -14.52 13.10 -16.24
N THR A 247 -15.55 13.88 -15.95
CA THR A 247 -16.93 13.37 -15.85
C THR A 247 -17.40 12.79 -17.18
N GLU A 248 -17.07 13.44 -18.30
CA GLU A 248 -17.44 12.95 -19.63
C GLU A 248 -16.71 11.63 -19.95
N LEU A 249 -15.42 11.53 -19.61
CA LEU A 249 -14.63 10.31 -19.81
C LEU A 249 -15.17 9.10 -18.99
N MET A 250 -15.81 9.36 -17.86
CA MET A 250 -16.37 8.31 -16.99
C MET A 250 -17.78 7.86 -17.41
N THR A 251 -18.38 8.46 -18.45
CA THR A 251 -19.71 8.07 -18.92
C THR A 251 -19.70 6.77 -19.72
N PRO A 252 -20.80 5.99 -19.72
CA PRO A 252 -20.93 4.81 -20.56
C PRO A 252 -20.78 5.13 -22.06
N GLY A 253 -20.31 4.14 -22.83
CA GLY A 253 -20.15 4.27 -24.29
C GLY A 253 -18.76 4.70 -24.74
N GLN A 254 -17.79 4.75 -23.81
CA GLN A 254 -16.40 4.98 -24.17
C GLN A 254 -15.85 3.86 -25.06
N ASN A 255 -14.98 4.23 -25.98
CA ASN A 255 -14.20 3.30 -26.79
C ASN A 255 -12.90 2.89 -26.06
N LEU A 256 -12.08 2.05 -26.70
CA LEU A 256 -10.81 1.63 -26.13
C LEU A 256 -9.92 2.81 -25.72
N MET A 257 -9.86 3.88 -26.52
CA MET A 257 -9.08 5.09 -26.21
C MET A 257 -9.55 5.75 -24.90
N GLY A 258 -10.85 5.80 -24.64
CA GLY A 258 -11.38 6.35 -23.38
C GLY A 258 -10.93 5.54 -22.16
N VAL A 259 -10.91 4.21 -22.26
CA VAL A 259 -10.36 3.32 -21.21
C VAL A 259 -8.87 3.57 -21.01
N GLN A 260 -8.09 3.70 -22.09
CA GLN A 260 -6.66 3.97 -22.03
C GLN A 260 -6.36 5.32 -21.36
N VAL A 261 -7.13 6.36 -21.67
CA VAL A 261 -7.00 7.70 -21.05
C VAL A 261 -7.27 7.63 -19.54
N LEU A 262 -8.38 7.01 -19.12
CA LEU A 262 -8.70 6.86 -17.70
C LEU A 262 -7.66 6.03 -16.94
N LEU A 263 -7.16 4.97 -17.57
CA LEU A 263 -6.09 4.15 -16.99
C LEU A 263 -4.79 4.95 -16.85
N ALA A 264 -4.42 5.73 -17.88
CA ALA A 264 -3.27 6.64 -17.81
C ALA A 264 -3.42 7.68 -16.69
N MET A 265 -4.65 8.20 -16.49
CA MET A 265 -4.96 9.11 -15.38
C MET A 265 -4.81 8.40 -14.01
N ALA A 266 -5.34 7.18 -13.87
CA ALA A 266 -5.19 6.41 -12.63
C ALA A 266 -3.70 6.17 -12.31
N ILE A 267 -2.88 5.82 -13.30
CA ILE A 267 -1.42 5.66 -13.17
C ILE A 267 -0.77 6.99 -12.77
N PHE A 268 -1.15 8.09 -13.39
CA PHE A 268 -0.61 9.42 -13.10
C PHE A 268 -0.87 9.85 -11.64
N TYR A 269 -2.09 9.63 -11.14
CA TYR A 269 -2.49 10.05 -9.79
C TYR A 269 -1.96 9.15 -8.68
N GLN A 270 -1.47 7.95 -8.96
CA GLN A 270 -0.83 7.09 -7.93
C GLN A 270 0.39 7.74 -7.27
N GLY A 271 1.16 8.52 -8.01
CA GLY A 271 2.30 9.27 -7.50
C GLY A 271 1.93 10.73 -7.17
N SER A 272 0.78 11.01 -6.57
CA SER A 272 0.34 12.36 -6.23
C SER A 272 -0.29 12.43 -4.84
N ALA A 273 -0.43 13.64 -4.32
CA ALA A 273 -1.19 13.90 -3.10
C ALA A 273 -2.67 13.44 -3.23
N ASP A 274 -3.21 13.45 -4.44
CA ASP A 274 -4.59 13.03 -4.76
C ASP A 274 -4.69 11.52 -5.04
N PHE A 275 -3.94 10.69 -4.31
CA PHE A 275 -3.92 9.23 -4.49
C PHE A 275 -5.32 8.58 -4.46
N GLN A 276 -6.25 9.12 -3.66
CA GLN A 276 -7.64 8.64 -3.59
C GLN A 276 -8.34 8.70 -4.95
N LEU A 277 -7.99 9.67 -5.78
CA LEU A 277 -8.54 9.79 -7.13
C LEU A 277 -8.12 8.60 -8.02
N ALA A 278 -6.90 8.08 -7.86
CA ALA A 278 -6.46 6.89 -8.59
C ALA A 278 -7.35 5.67 -8.31
N ILE A 279 -7.79 5.50 -7.06
CA ILE A 279 -8.67 4.39 -6.67
C ILE A 279 -10.04 4.51 -7.35
N VAL A 280 -10.64 5.70 -7.32
CA VAL A 280 -11.95 5.95 -7.95
C VAL A 280 -11.89 5.76 -9.46
N LEU A 281 -10.84 6.30 -10.10
CA LEU A 281 -10.60 6.13 -11.52
C LEU A 281 -10.43 4.65 -11.89
N MET A 282 -9.70 3.88 -11.07
CA MET A 282 -9.49 2.45 -11.34
C MET A 282 -10.80 1.66 -11.35
N GLY A 283 -11.74 1.96 -10.45
CA GLY A 283 -13.09 1.37 -10.48
C GLY A 283 -13.82 1.66 -11.80
N SER A 284 -13.73 2.90 -12.30
CA SER A 284 -14.30 3.28 -13.60
C SER A 284 -13.61 2.58 -14.77
N VAL A 285 -12.27 2.50 -14.75
CA VAL A 285 -11.46 1.78 -15.75
C VAL A 285 -11.90 0.33 -15.88
N VAL A 286 -11.96 -0.40 -14.75
CA VAL A 286 -12.33 -1.82 -14.77
C VAL A 286 -13.75 -2.01 -15.29
N ARG A 287 -14.70 -1.16 -14.85
CA ARG A 287 -16.09 -1.26 -15.31
C ARG A 287 -16.23 -0.99 -16.82
N LEU A 288 -15.53 0.02 -17.34
CA LEU A 288 -15.52 0.31 -18.78
C LEU A 288 -14.78 -0.77 -19.59
N ALA A 289 -13.67 -1.29 -19.08
CA ALA A 289 -12.96 -2.41 -19.68
C ALA A 289 -13.86 -3.66 -19.79
N GLN A 290 -14.64 -3.96 -18.73
CA GLN A 290 -15.63 -5.04 -18.73
C GLN A 290 -16.76 -4.79 -19.73
N SER A 291 -17.26 -3.55 -19.88
CA SER A 291 -18.28 -3.21 -20.86
C SER A 291 -17.80 -3.44 -22.30
N LEU A 292 -16.52 -3.22 -22.56
CA LEU A 292 -15.86 -3.55 -23.82
C LEU A 292 -15.42 -5.04 -23.91
N ARG A 293 -15.73 -5.84 -22.88
CA ARG A 293 -15.36 -7.27 -22.76
C ARG A 293 -13.84 -7.51 -22.82
N LEU A 294 -13.00 -6.53 -22.46
CA LEU A 294 -11.54 -6.67 -22.57
C LEU A 294 -10.97 -7.81 -21.69
N HIS A 295 -11.72 -8.30 -20.70
CA HIS A 295 -11.39 -9.46 -19.87
C HIS A 295 -11.58 -10.80 -20.57
N SER A 296 -12.15 -10.81 -21.78
CA SER A 296 -12.52 -12.05 -22.47
C SER A 296 -11.95 -12.14 -23.89
N ARG A 297 -11.60 -13.36 -24.30
CA ARG A 297 -11.18 -13.69 -25.67
C ARG A 297 -12.18 -13.24 -26.73
N VAL A 298 -13.46 -13.08 -26.36
CA VAL A 298 -14.49 -12.57 -27.26
C VAL A 298 -14.14 -11.17 -27.79
N ALA A 299 -13.50 -10.32 -26.99
CA ALA A 299 -13.07 -8.98 -27.43
C ALA A 299 -11.97 -9.01 -28.51
N LEU A 300 -11.30 -10.17 -28.68
CA LEU A 300 -10.20 -10.33 -29.65
C LEU A 300 -10.68 -10.87 -30.99
N GLN A 301 -11.98 -11.25 -31.10
CA GLN A 301 -12.55 -11.80 -32.32
C GLN A 301 -12.85 -10.67 -33.32
N GLY A 302 -12.54 -10.92 -34.60
CA GLY A 302 -12.88 -9.99 -35.68
C GLY A 302 -12.04 -8.72 -35.77
N VAL A 303 -11.02 -8.58 -34.93
CA VAL A 303 -10.06 -7.46 -34.96
C VAL A 303 -8.69 -7.90 -35.50
N SER A 304 -7.87 -6.94 -35.92
CA SER A 304 -6.51 -7.24 -36.38
C SER A 304 -5.63 -7.79 -35.25
N LYS A 305 -4.55 -8.53 -35.59
CA LYS A 305 -3.57 -9.02 -34.59
C LYS A 305 -3.01 -7.90 -33.71
N ALA A 306 -2.72 -6.74 -34.30
CA ALA A 306 -2.21 -5.58 -33.57
C ALA A 306 -3.24 -5.02 -32.57
N GLU A 307 -4.50 -4.88 -33.02
CA GLU A 307 -5.60 -4.43 -32.17
C GLU A 307 -5.90 -5.44 -31.05
N ALA A 308 -5.90 -6.75 -31.33
CA ALA A 308 -6.09 -7.79 -30.33
C ALA A 308 -4.99 -7.74 -29.26
N LEU A 309 -3.73 -7.57 -29.68
CA LEU A 309 -2.60 -7.44 -28.76
C LEU A 309 -2.71 -6.16 -27.89
N LEU A 310 -3.12 -5.03 -28.47
CA LEU A 310 -3.35 -3.79 -27.75
C LEU A 310 -4.45 -3.95 -26.69
N ARG A 311 -5.61 -4.55 -27.04
CA ARG A 311 -6.70 -4.83 -26.11
C ARG A 311 -6.26 -5.72 -24.96
N CYS A 312 -5.51 -6.76 -25.25
CA CYS A 312 -4.92 -7.65 -24.25
C CYS A 312 -3.98 -6.87 -23.30
N ARG A 313 -3.09 -6.02 -23.82
CA ARG A 313 -2.18 -5.19 -23.03
C ARG A 313 -2.91 -4.20 -22.13
N VAL A 314 -3.89 -3.48 -22.66
CA VAL A 314 -4.71 -2.54 -21.88
C VAL A 314 -5.40 -3.25 -20.71
N PHE A 315 -5.99 -4.42 -20.96
CA PHE A 315 -6.58 -5.22 -19.88
C PHE A 315 -5.55 -5.60 -18.81
N TRP A 316 -4.40 -6.16 -19.21
CA TRP A 316 -3.40 -6.62 -18.25
C TRP A 316 -2.72 -5.48 -17.50
N ILE A 317 -2.55 -4.32 -18.11
CA ILE A 317 -2.09 -3.11 -17.41
C ILE A 317 -3.14 -2.68 -16.38
N ALA A 318 -4.41 -2.65 -16.73
CA ALA A 318 -5.48 -2.36 -15.78
C ALA A 318 -5.51 -3.38 -14.63
N TYR A 319 -5.34 -4.67 -14.92
CA TYR A 319 -5.24 -5.73 -13.92
C TYR A 319 -4.09 -5.52 -12.94
N ILE A 320 -2.89 -5.16 -13.42
CA ILE A 320 -1.74 -4.86 -12.57
C ILE A 320 -2.10 -3.77 -11.54
N TYR A 321 -2.64 -2.65 -12.01
CA TYR A 321 -2.92 -1.52 -11.14
C TYR A 321 -4.13 -1.73 -10.23
N ASP A 322 -5.12 -2.51 -10.64
CA ASP A 322 -6.24 -2.93 -9.79
C ASP A 322 -5.75 -3.74 -8.58
N ARG A 323 -4.87 -4.72 -8.78
CA ARG A 323 -4.28 -5.52 -7.71
C ARG A 323 -3.37 -4.73 -6.80
N GLU A 324 -2.54 -3.88 -7.38
CA GLU A 324 -1.61 -3.02 -6.66
C GLU A 324 -2.34 -2.05 -5.72
N LEU A 325 -3.36 -1.36 -6.24
CA LEU A 325 -4.18 -0.44 -5.45
C LEU A 325 -4.99 -1.16 -4.36
N ALA A 326 -5.58 -2.31 -4.70
CA ALA A 326 -6.35 -3.10 -3.75
C ALA A 326 -5.50 -3.53 -2.53
N LEU A 327 -4.29 -4.03 -2.77
CA LEU A 327 -3.39 -4.44 -1.70
C LEU A 327 -2.93 -3.25 -0.84
N ARG A 328 -2.57 -2.12 -1.47
CA ARG A 328 -2.17 -0.89 -0.76
C ARG A 328 -3.29 -0.30 0.10
N CYS A 329 -4.54 -0.35 -0.41
CA CYS A 329 -5.70 0.20 0.28
C CYS A 329 -6.41 -0.81 1.20
N LYS A 330 -5.91 -2.06 1.28
CA LYS A 330 -6.55 -3.15 2.04
C LYS A 330 -8.02 -3.34 1.65
N SER A 331 -8.32 -3.15 0.36
CA SER A 331 -9.67 -3.22 -0.22
C SER A 331 -9.77 -4.39 -1.20
N PRO A 332 -10.99 -4.86 -1.49
CA PRO A 332 -11.19 -5.80 -2.58
C PRO A 332 -10.76 -5.20 -3.92
N TYR A 333 -10.19 -6.01 -4.79
CA TYR A 333 -9.95 -5.66 -6.18
C TYR A 333 -11.23 -5.81 -7.00
N TYR A 334 -11.31 -5.11 -8.13
CA TYR A 334 -12.52 -5.06 -8.95
C TYR A 334 -12.61 -6.17 -9.99
N GLN A 335 -11.46 -6.60 -10.58
CA GLN A 335 -11.42 -7.62 -11.61
C GLN A 335 -11.16 -9.00 -11.00
N LEU A 336 -12.15 -9.91 -11.05
CA LEU A 336 -12.01 -11.26 -10.54
C LEU A 336 -11.24 -12.16 -11.51
N ASP A 337 -10.37 -13.03 -10.98
CA ASP A 337 -9.63 -14.01 -11.78
C ASP A 337 -10.56 -15.02 -12.47
N SER A 338 -11.68 -15.38 -11.82
CA SER A 338 -12.71 -16.28 -12.34
C SER A 338 -13.44 -15.75 -13.59
N GLU A 339 -13.44 -14.44 -13.78
CA GLU A 339 -14.13 -13.76 -14.88
C GLU A 339 -13.21 -13.48 -16.09
N THR A 340 -11.96 -13.97 -16.04
CA THR A 340 -10.97 -13.69 -17.08
C THR A 340 -10.55 -14.98 -17.77
N ASP A 341 -10.71 -15.03 -19.10
CA ASP A 341 -10.28 -16.14 -19.97
C ASP A 341 -9.14 -15.76 -20.93
N LEU A 342 -8.53 -14.56 -20.73
CA LEU A 342 -7.43 -14.10 -21.55
C LEU A 342 -6.12 -14.82 -21.25
N ASP A 343 -5.37 -15.11 -22.32
CA ASP A 343 -3.98 -15.53 -22.19
C ASP A 343 -3.09 -14.37 -21.71
N LEU A 344 -1.99 -14.72 -21.06
CA LEU A 344 -0.93 -13.74 -20.78
C LEU A 344 -0.33 -13.23 -22.09
N PRO A 345 0.16 -11.96 -22.13
CA PRO A 345 0.90 -11.46 -23.28
C PRO A 345 2.03 -12.43 -23.68
N PRO A 346 2.41 -12.50 -24.97
CA PRO A 346 3.48 -13.38 -25.44
C PRO A 346 4.74 -13.28 -24.58
N ALA A 347 5.42 -14.41 -24.37
CA ALA A 347 6.69 -14.42 -23.64
C ALA A 347 7.77 -13.62 -24.38
N ASP A 348 7.76 -13.71 -25.69
CA ASP A 348 8.62 -12.96 -26.62
C ASP A 348 7.72 -12.19 -27.60
N PRO A 349 7.43 -10.90 -27.32
CA PRO A 349 6.57 -10.09 -28.17
C PRO A 349 7.32 -9.65 -29.44
N GLU A 350 6.73 -9.91 -30.62
CA GLU A 350 7.31 -9.58 -31.94
C GLU A 350 7.67 -8.09 -32.09
N ASP A 351 6.95 -7.21 -31.44
CA ASP A 351 7.16 -5.76 -31.47
C ASP A 351 8.15 -5.25 -30.38
N GLY A 352 8.64 -6.13 -29.51
CA GLY A 352 9.55 -5.81 -28.41
C GLY A 352 8.97 -4.89 -27.33
N LEU A 353 7.65 -4.60 -27.36
CA LEU A 353 7.02 -3.75 -26.36
C LEU A 353 6.74 -4.51 -25.06
N GLY A 354 6.99 -3.84 -23.93
CA GLY A 354 6.88 -4.44 -22.59
C GLY A 354 8.15 -5.17 -22.15
N VAL A 355 9.25 -5.08 -22.94
CA VAL A 355 10.53 -5.72 -22.65
C VAL A 355 11.57 -4.67 -22.26
N ILE A 356 12.17 -4.85 -21.10
CA ILE A 356 13.39 -4.14 -20.68
C ILE A 356 14.57 -4.86 -21.33
N THR A 357 15.40 -4.10 -22.01
CA THR A 357 16.66 -4.57 -22.62
C THR A 357 17.82 -3.84 -21.97
N SER A 358 18.88 -4.54 -21.64
CA SER A 358 20.12 -3.95 -21.15
C SER A 358 20.75 -3.04 -22.19
N ASP A 359 21.33 -1.92 -21.74
CA ASP A 359 22.07 -0.99 -22.58
C ASP A 359 23.51 -1.47 -22.84
N THR A 360 24.00 -2.49 -22.11
CA THR A 360 25.41 -2.91 -22.10
C THR A 360 25.66 -4.33 -22.55
N ASP A 361 24.66 -5.21 -22.45
CA ASP A 361 24.76 -6.64 -22.74
C ASP A 361 23.46 -7.22 -23.32
N SER A 362 23.37 -8.54 -23.44
CA SER A 362 22.18 -9.23 -24.02
C SER A 362 21.08 -9.53 -22.99
N VAL A 363 21.18 -9.01 -21.76
CA VAL A 363 20.15 -9.27 -20.72
C VAL A 363 18.84 -8.61 -21.11
N GLN A 364 17.77 -9.40 -21.09
CA GLN A 364 16.41 -8.97 -21.40
C GLN A 364 15.45 -9.47 -20.32
N LEU A 365 14.40 -8.68 -20.05
CA LEU A 365 13.32 -9.03 -19.14
C LEU A 365 11.98 -8.64 -19.77
N ASN A 366 11.08 -9.60 -19.97
CA ASN A 366 9.69 -9.26 -20.30
C ASN A 366 9.01 -8.66 -19.06
N PHE A 367 9.22 -7.36 -18.89
CA PHE A 367 8.79 -6.60 -17.71
C PHE A 367 7.26 -6.65 -17.53
N LEU A 368 6.50 -6.46 -18.62
CA LEU A 368 5.03 -6.49 -18.54
C LEU A 368 4.52 -7.84 -18.01
N ARG A 369 5.05 -8.94 -18.54
CA ARG A 369 4.66 -10.29 -18.13
C ARG A 369 5.03 -10.58 -16.66
N VAL A 370 6.23 -10.19 -16.24
CA VAL A 370 6.69 -10.35 -14.85
C VAL A 370 5.84 -9.50 -13.88
N ARG A 371 5.45 -8.31 -14.28
CA ARG A 371 4.52 -7.45 -13.50
C ARG A 371 3.13 -8.08 -13.37
N ILE A 372 2.59 -8.70 -14.43
CA ILE A 372 1.31 -9.42 -14.36
C ILE A 372 1.40 -10.59 -13.39
N GLN A 373 2.49 -11.37 -13.46
CA GLN A 373 2.72 -12.49 -12.54
C GLN A 373 2.79 -12.02 -11.07
N LEU A 374 3.46 -10.90 -10.80
CA LEU A 374 3.46 -10.30 -9.47
C LEU A 374 2.05 -9.86 -9.04
N ALA A 375 1.26 -9.29 -9.96
CA ALA A 375 -0.11 -8.88 -9.67
C ALA A 375 -1.03 -10.08 -9.29
N PHE A 376 -0.82 -11.27 -9.87
CA PHE A 376 -1.49 -12.49 -9.40
C PHE A 376 -1.14 -12.83 -7.96
N ILE A 377 0.13 -12.70 -7.59
CA ILE A 377 0.59 -12.95 -6.21
C ILE A 377 -0.03 -11.91 -5.26
N GLN A 378 -0.04 -10.64 -5.65
CA GLN A 378 -0.70 -9.56 -4.89
C GLN A 378 -2.19 -9.85 -4.65
N GLY A 379 -2.91 -10.34 -5.66
CA GLY A 379 -4.30 -10.76 -5.52
C GLY A 379 -4.47 -11.88 -4.49
N LYS A 380 -3.62 -12.91 -4.51
CA LYS A 380 -3.67 -14.01 -3.51
C LYS A 380 -3.30 -13.55 -2.12
N THR A 381 -2.34 -12.63 -2.00
CA THR A 381 -1.99 -12.00 -0.72
C THR A 381 -3.17 -11.19 -0.18
N ASN A 382 -3.82 -10.39 -1.03
CA ASN A 382 -5.03 -9.65 -0.65
C ASN A 382 -6.16 -10.58 -0.21
N ASP A 383 -6.43 -11.67 -0.96
CA ASP A 383 -7.44 -12.67 -0.61
C ASP A 383 -7.17 -13.33 0.74
N LEU A 384 -5.90 -13.64 1.06
CA LEU A 384 -5.52 -14.24 2.32
C LEU A 384 -5.70 -13.28 3.51
N LEU A 385 -5.29 -12.03 3.34
CA LEU A 385 -5.20 -11.07 4.44
C LEU A 385 -6.51 -10.31 4.67
N TYR A 386 -7.21 -9.91 3.60
CA TYR A 386 -8.29 -8.92 3.69
C TYR A 386 -9.66 -9.43 3.23
N SER A 387 -9.75 -10.65 2.65
CA SER A 387 -11.03 -11.23 2.28
C SER A 387 -11.76 -11.82 3.48
N GLN A 388 -13.11 -11.88 3.40
CA GLN A 388 -13.93 -12.57 4.39
C GLN A 388 -13.59 -14.07 4.51
N LYS A 389 -13.12 -14.70 3.43
CA LYS A 389 -12.64 -16.08 3.44
C LYS A 389 -11.32 -16.20 4.20
N GLY A 390 -10.38 -15.27 3.96
CA GLY A 390 -9.10 -15.23 4.66
C GLY A 390 -9.25 -15.07 6.18
N TRP A 391 -10.22 -14.27 6.62
CA TRP A 391 -10.47 -14.07 8.07
C TRP A 391 -11.04 -15.30 8.77
N LYS A 392 -11.70 -16.20 8.05
CA LYS A 392 -12.26 -17.45 8.58
C LYS A 392 -11.23 -18.58 8.66
N LEU A 393 -10.02 -18.42 8.12
CA LEU A 393 -8.98 -19.43 8.16
C LEU A 393 -8.48 -19.67 9.59
N THR A 394 -8.22 -20.93 9.92
CA THR A 394 -7.48 -21.29 11.14
C THR A 394 -6.04 -20.79 11.06
N HIS A 395 -5.35 -20.70 12.20
CA HIS A 395 -3.94 -20.32 12.24
C HIS A 395 -3.08 -21.23 11.34
N GLU A 396 -3.28 -22.54 11.40
CA GLU A 396 -2.57 -23.52 10.57
C GLU A 396 -2.84 -23.32 9.07
N GLN A 397 -4.11 -23.13 8.68
CA GLN A 397 -4.47 -22.86 7.27
C GLN A 397 -3.85 -21.57 6.78
N ARG A 398 -3.83 -20.53 7.62
CA ARG A 398 -3.20 -19.24 7.30
C ARG A 398 -1.69 -19.41 7.12
N SER A 399 -1.00 -20.09 8.04
CA SER A 399 0.44 -20.36 7.95
C SER A 399 0.78 -21.15 6.68
N ASN A 400 0.04 -22.21 6.37
CA ASN A 400 0.24 -22.99 5.15
C ASN A 400 0.03 -22.14 3.87
N ASN A 401 -0.91 -21.20 3.87
CA ASN A 401 -1.11 -20.31 2.74
C ASN A 401 0.01 -19.26 2.61
N ILE A 402 0.54 -18.77 3.73
CA ILE A 402 1.70 -17.88 3.74
C ILE A 402 2.88 -18.58 3.05
N VAL A 403 3.24 -19.79 3.49
CA VAL A 403 4.32 -20.57 2.87
C VAL A 403 4.12 -20.75 1.36
N ARG A 404 2.90 -21.06 0.92
CA ARG A 404 2.59 -21.19 -0.53
C ARG A 404 2.76 -19.90 -1.31
N ILE A 405 2.44 -18.76 -0.69
CA ILE A 405 2.63 -17.45 -1.33
C ILE A 405 4.12 -17.12 -1.40
N GLU A 406 4.88 -17.38 -0.33
CA GLU A 406 6.35 -17.23 -0.31
C GLU A 406 7.04 -18.07 -1.38
N GLU A 407 6.66 -19.33 -1.52
CA GLU A 407 7.17 -20.22 -2.58
C GLU A 407 6.93 -19.61 -3.97
N ARG A 408 5.71 -19.10 -4.22
CA ARG A 408 5.39 -18.44 -5.49
C ARG A 408 6.17 -17.14 -5.70
N MET A 409 6.42 -16.37 -4.64
CA MET A 409 7.26 -15.19 -4.70
C MET A 409 8.72 -15.54 -5.03
N ALA A 410 9.23 -16.60 -4.43
CA ALA A 410 10.56 -17.11 -4.73
C ALA A 410 10.69 -17.65 -6.17
N GLU A 411 9.68 -18.33 -6.67
CA GLU A 411 9.62 -18.77 -8.08
C GLU A 411 9.53 -17.57 -9.04
N TRP A 412 8.72 -16.58 -8.70
CA TRP A 412 8.63 -15.35 -9.47
C TRP A 412 9.97 -14.60 -9.53
N LEU A 413 10.69 -14.51 -8.41
CA LEU A 413 12.01 -13.86 -8.37
C LEU A 413 13.03 -14.56 -9.29
N LYS A 414 12.94 -15.88 -9.46
CA LYS A 414 13.79 -16.65 -10.41
C LYS A 414 13.51 -16.31 -11.87
N THR A 415 12.36 -15.71 -12.20
CA THR A 415 12.06 -15.26 -13.56
C THR A 415 12.79 -13.97 -13.94
N ILE A 416 13.36 -13.27 -12.96
CA ILE A 416 14.15 -12.06 -13.15
C ILE A 416 15.63 -12.48 -13.30
N PRO A 417 16.34 -12.03 -14.34
CA PRO A 417 17.76 -12.29 -14.48
C PRO A 417 18.56 -11.90 -13.22
N PRO A 418 19.49 -12.72 -12.76
CA PRO A 418 20.27 -12.43 -11.54
C PRO A 418 20.97 -11.07 -11.58
N GLU A 419 21.40 -10.62 -12.76
CA GLU A 419 22.04 -9.33 -13.01
C GLU A 419 21.10 -8.16 -12.69
N LEU A 420 19.78 -8.36 -12.78
CA LEU A 420 18.75 -7.37 -12.48
C LEU A 420 18.13 -7.54 -11.08
N GLN A 421 18.70 -8.38 -10.23
CA GLN A 421 18.28 -8.56 -8.83
C GLN A 421 19.16 -7.80 -7.83
N THR A 422 20.09 -6.99 -8.31
CA THR A 422 20.99 -6.16 -7.48
C THR A 422 20.97 -4.71 -7.95
N ALA A 423 21.17 -3.78 -7.03
CA ALA A 423 21.17 -2.35 -7.34
C ALA A 423 22.29 -1.98 -8.32
N ASP A 424 23.48 -2.51 -8.11
CA ASP A 424 24.62 -2.28 -9.01
C ASP A 424 24.39 -2.87 -10.41
N GLY A 425 23.84 -4.07 -10.48
CA GLY A 425 23.50 -4.72 -11.74
C GLY A 425 22.49 -3.91 -12.55
N ILE A 426 21.44 -3.41 -11.92
CA ILE A 426 20.42 -2.54 -12.51
C ILE A 426 21.05 -1.22 -12.99
N LYS A 427 21.83 -0.57 -12.12
CA LYS A 427 22.45 0.73 -12.42
C LYS A 427 23.41 0.67 -13.62
N GLN A 428 24.15 -0.41 -13.75
CA GLN A 428 25.14 -0.58 -14.81
C GLN A 428 24.49 -0.89 -16.17
N ARG A 429 23.29 -1.46 -16.17
CA ARG A 429 22.68 -2.05 -17.38
C ARG A 429 21.45 -1.32 -17.88
N LEU A 430 20.75 -0.60 -17.02
CA LEU A 430 19.43 -0.09 -17.37
C LEU A 430 19.38 1.41 -17.51
N SER A 431 18.57 1.86 -18.47
CA SER A 431 18.21 3.26 -18.62
C SER A 431 17.50 3.81 -17.37
N PRO A 432 17.50 5.14 -17.13
CA PRO A 432 16.81 5.72 -15.97
C PRO A 432 15.32 5.33 -15.86
N MET A 433 14.63 5.21 -17.00
CA MET A 433 13.21 4.82 -17.00
C MET A 433 13.03 3.35 -16.64
N SER A 434 13.86 2.47 -17.19
CA SER A 434 13.86 1.04 -16.84
C SER A 434 14.20 0.83 -15.37
N THR A 435 15.17 1.59 -14.83
CA THR A 435 15.53 1.58 -13.41
C THR A 435 14.35 1.98 -12.53
N LEU A 436 13.62 3.04 -12.89
CA LEU A 436 12.42 3.48 -12.15
C LEU A 436 11.32 2.41 -12.12
N LEU A 437 11.10 1.73 -13.24
CA LEU A 437 10.10 0.65 -13.31
C LEU A 437 10.53 -0.58 -12.52
N MET A 438 11.81 -0.94 -12.53
CA MET A 438 12.35 -2.01 -11.69
C MET A 438 12.23 -1.66 -10.21
N LEU A 439 12.58 -0.44 -9.81
CA LEU A 439 12.38 0.06 -8.45
C LEU A 439 10.91 -0.07 -8.02
N ASN A 440 9.97 0.40 -8.85
CA ASN A 440 8.54 0.26 -8.55
C ASN A 440 8.14 -1.22 -8.38
N MET A 441 8.61 -2.10 -9.23
CA MET A 441 8.34 -3.53 -9.16
C MET A 441 8.86 -4.17 -7.86
N PHE A 442 10.10 -3.85 -7.44
CA PHE A 442 10.65 -4.36 -6.18
C PHE A 442 9.95 -3.79 -4.96
N TYR A 443 9.51 -2.52 -4.98
CA TYR A 443 8.65 -2.01 -3.90
C TYR A 443 7.32 -2.76 -3.80
N ARG A 444 6.71 -3.12 -4.93
CA ARG A 444 5.46 -3.91 -4.91
C ARG A 444 5.68 -5.33 -4.38
N HIS A 445 6.82 -5.93 -4.68
CA HIS A 445 7.22 -7.21 -4.09
C HIS A 445 7.45 -7.09 -2.58
N PHE A 446 8.23 -6.11 -2.16
CA PHE A 446 8.46 -5.81 -0.75
C PHE A 446 7.16 -5.56 0.03
N GLU A 447 6.22 -4.78 -0.51
CA GLU A 447 4.92 -4.54 0.11
C GLU A 447 4.13 -5.85 0.33
N CYS A 448 4.18 -6.79 -0.60
CA CYS A 448 3.59 -8.11 -0.40
C CYS A 448 4.23 -8.84 0.78
N LEU A 449 5.56 -8.88 0.87
CA LEU A 449 6.29 -9.56 1.93
C LEU A 449 5.97 -8.98 3.31
N ILE A 450 6.09 -7.67 3.48
CA ILE A 450 5.85 -7.04 4.79
C ILE A 450 4.41 -7.21 5.26
N GLN A 451 3.43 -7.19 4.32
CA GLN A 451 2.04 -7.43 4.68
C GLN A 451 1.79 -8.90 5.03
N LEU A 452 2.40 -9.83 4.29
CA LEU A 452 2.28 -11.27 4.53
C LEU A 452 2.80 -11.65 5.93
N HIS A 453 3.86 -11.01 6.39
CA HIS A 453 4.51 -11.25 7.67
C HIS A 453 4.11 -10.27 8.78
N SER A 454 3.08 -9.45 8.56
CA SER A 454 2.59 -8.46 9.54
C SER A 454 3.66 -7.46 10.01
N ILE A 455 4.60 -7.09 9.11
CA ILE A 455 5.66 -6.10 9.36
C ILE A 455 5.25 -4.76 8.77
N PHE A 456 4.18 -4.15 9.28
CA PHE A 456 3.70 -2.87 8.77
C PHE A 456 3.01 -2.03 9.85
N SER A 457 2.90 -0.73 9.62
CA SER A 457 2.49 0.28 10.60
C SER A 457 1.08 0.14 11.19
N PHE A 458 0.30 -0.86 10.81
CA PHE A 458 -1.05 -1.14 11.34
C PHE A 458 -1.13 -2.47 12.08
N ASP A 459 -0.04 -3.21 12.20
CA ASP A 459 0.03 -4.42 13.01
C ASP A 459 0.46 -4.06 14.43
N ASP A 460 -0.37 -4.38 15.41
CA ASP A 460 -0.13 -4.01 16.82
C ASP A 460 1.17 -4.63 17.34
N VAL A 461 1.52 -5.85 16.94
CA VAL A 461 2.75 -6.54 17.38
C VAL A 461 3.99 -5.83 16.84
N TRP A 462 3.93 -5.42 15.56
CA TRP A 462 5.02 -4.66 14.95
C TRP A 462 5.16 -3.26 15.57
N ILE A 463 4.05 -2.56 15.79
CA ILE A 463 4.05 -1.25 16.45
C ILE A 463 4.60 -1.35 17.87
N ASP A 464 4.18 -2.34 18.64
CA ASP A 464 4.67 -2.57 20.01
C ASP A 464 6.17 -2.87 20.02
N ARG A 465 6.67 -3.62 19.05
CA ARG A 465 8.11 -3.85 18.87
C ARG A 465 8.87 -2.54 18.60
N VAL A 466 8.44 -1.75 17.63
CA VAL A 466 9.08 -0.46 17.29
C VAL A 466 9.05 0.49 18.49
N ASN A 467 7.92 0.57 19.19
CA ASN A 467 7.78 1.39 20.39
C ASN A 467 8.67 0.93 21.53
N SER A 468 8.91 -0.38 21.67
CA SER A 468 9.82 -0.91 22.69
C SER A 468 11.24 -0.39 22.50
N TYR A 469 11.73 -0.29 21.25
CA TYR A 469 13.05 0.29 20.96
C TYR A 469 13.12 1.80 21.23
N LEU A 470 12.00 2.50 21.28
CA LEU A 470 11.90 3.93 21.61
C LEU A 470 11.67 4.16 23.11
N SER A 471 11.42 3.13 23.90
CA SER A 471 11.17 3.25 25.33
C SER A 471 12.39 3.80 26.08
N PRO A 472 12.21 4.69 27.10
CA PRO A 472 13.29 5.14 27.98
C PRO A 472 13.99 4.01 28.73
N ALA A 473 13.29 2.90 29.04
CA ALA A 473 13.87 1.73 29.69
C ALA A 473 15.00 1.07 28.89
N VAL A 474 14.99 1.21 27.56
CA VAL A 474 16.07 0.74 26.67
C VAL A 474 17.31 1.65 26.75
N ILE A 475 17.15 2.90 27.18
CA ILE A 475 18.26 3.87 27.34
C ILE A 475 19.05 3.59 28.64
N GLU A 476 18.39 3.05 29.67
CA GLU A 476 18.97 2.85 31.02
C GLU A 476 19.69 1.51 31.20
N VAL A 477 19.85 0.67 30.16
CA VAL A 477 20.77 -0.45 30.25
C VAL A 477 22.17 0.15 30.42
N LYS A 478 22.60 0.21 31.67
CA LYS A 478 23.89 0.76 32.09
C LYS A 478 25.00 0.07 31.34
N ASP A 479 26.06 0.83 31.09
CA ASP A 479 27.29 0.39 30.40
C ASP A 479 27.99 -0.84 31.04
N ASP A 480 27.45 -1.41 32.11
CA ASP A 480 28.09 -2.45 32.95
C ASP A 480 27.54 -3.88 32.76
N GLU A 481 26.50 -4.10 31.90
CA GLU A 481 26.01 -5.47 31.63
C GLU A 481 26.35 -5.92 30.22
N PRO A 482 27.18 -7.00 30.06
CA PRO A 482 27.66 -7.49 28.76
C PRO A 482 26.58 -8.17 27.92
N ASP A 483 25.39 -8.46 28.47
CA ASP A 483 24.38 -9.24 27.79
C ASP A 483 23.15 -8.40 27.42
N GLY A 484 23.04 -8.03 26.17
CA GLY A 484 21.86 -7.42 25.55
C GLY A 484 20.59 -8.30 25.55
N GLU A 485 20.53 -9.29 26.44
CA GLU A 485 19.39 -10.21 26.58
C GLU A 485 18.20 -9.60 27.32
N LEU A 486 18.42 -8.61 28.20
CA LEU A 486 17.35 -8.01 29.01
C LEU A 486 16.36 -7.18 28.21
N VAL A 487 16.77 -6.60 27.08
CA VAL A 487 15.87 -5.82 26.20
C VAL A 487 14.94 -6.73 25.38
N ARG A 488 15.31 -7.99 25.20
CA ARG A 488 14.54 -8.99 24.42
C ARG A 488 13.50 -9.73 25.25
N ALA A 489 13.59 -9.68 26.58
CA ALA A 489 12.66 -10.36 27.47
C ALA A 489 11.26 -9.76 27.34
N GLY A 490 10.38 -10.40 26.57
CA GLY A 490 8.97 -10.03 26.38
C GLY A 490 8.57 -9.60 24.99
N LEU A 491 9.52 -9.45 24.06
CA LEU A 491 9.19 -9.21 22.65
C LEU A 491 8.78 -10.54 21.97
N ALA A 492 7.77 -10.45 21.11
CA ALA A 492 7.43 -11.57 20.22
C ALA A 492 8.64 -11.93 19.34
N PRO A 493 8.82 -13.19 18.93
CA PRO A 493 9.87 -13.56 17.98
C PRO A 493 9.75 -12.76 16.68
N LEU A 494 10.87 -12.58 15.98
CA LEU A 494 10.85 -11.99 14.64
C LEU A 494 10.06 -12.90 13.69
N PRO A 495 9.31 -12.33 12.72
CA PRO A 495 8.59 -13.12 11.73
C PRO A 495 9.50 -14.02 10.91
N ASP A 496 9.02 -15.19 10.48
CA ASP A 496 9.80 -16.17 9.70
C ASP A 496 10.40 -15.58 8.42
N GLY A 497 9.68 -14.68 7.73
CA GLY A 497 10.14 -13.98 6.51
C GLY A 497 11.11 -12.82 6.72
N TRP A 498 11.59 -12.57 7.96
CA TRP A 498 12.40 -11.39 8.31
C TRP A 498 13.60 -11.16 7.38
N THR A 499 14.42 -12.19 7.15
CA THR A 499 15.62 -12.09 6.31
C THR A 499 15.30 -11.68 4.87
N GLY A 500 14.21 -12.22 4.31
CA GLY A 500 13.72 -11.85 2.98
C GLY A 500 13.29 -10.38 2.91
N CYS A 501 12.51 -9.94 3.90
CA CYS A 501 12.06 -8.55 4.01
C CYS A 501 13.24 -7.57 4.14
N VAL A 502 14.28 -7.91 4.95
CA VAL A 502 15.49 -7.09 5.09
C VAL A 502 16.28 -7.00 3.79
N LYS A 503 16.41 -8.12 3.05
CA LYS A 503 17.09 -8.15 1.75
C LYS A 503 16.39 -7.24 0.74
N ASP A 504 15.08 -7.33 0.64
CA ASP A 504 14.28 -6.51 -0.28
C ASP A 504 14.30 -5.03 0.12
N ALA A 505 14.18 -4.74 1.42
CA ALA A 505 14.27 -3.38 1.93
C ALA A 505 15.60 -2.71 1.55
N ARG A 506 16.72 -3.45 1.67
CA ARG A 506 18.05 -2.96 1.29
C ARG A 506 18.09 -2.65 -0.21
N LEU A 507 17.65 -3.57 -1.07
CA LEU A 507 17.59 -3.36 -2.52
C LEU A 507 16.75 -2.15 -2.89
N CYS A 508 15.55 -2.01 -2.31
CA CYS A 508 14.67 -0.87 -2.58
C CYS A 508 15.32 0.47 -2.20
N LEU A 509 15.97 0.54 -1.03
CA LEU A 509 16.63 1.76 -0.58
C LEU A 509 17.91 2.07 -1.37
N GLU A 510 18.68 1.07 -1.78
CA GLU A 510 19.81 1.27 -2.68
C GLU A 510 19.35 1.84 -4.02
N LEU A 511 18.30 1.29 -4.61
CA LEU A 511 17.77 1.76 -5.89
C LEU A 511 17.20 3.18 -5.81
N ILE A 512 16.43 3.51 -4.77
CA ILE A 512 15.84 4.85 -4.67
C ILE A 512 16.90 5.91 -4.43
N THR A 513 17.93 5.62 -3.63
CA THR A 513 19.01 6.58 -3.37
C THR A 513 19.93 6.80 -4.57
N MET A 514 19.97 5.86 -5.51
CA MET A 514 20.74 5.99 -6.76
C MET A 514 19.96 6.67 -7.88
N GLY A 515 18.62 6.65 -7.83
CA GLY A 515 17.74 7.15 -8.87
C GLY A 515 17.62 8.68 -8.88
N ARG A 516 17.18 9.24 -10.02
CA ARG A 516 16.79 10.65 -10.09
C ARG A 516 15.53 10.86 -9.25
N GLN A 517 15.61 11.74 -8.28
CA GLN A 517 14.48 12.11 -7.45
C GLN A 517 13.57 13.10 -8.19
N SER A 518 12.28 12.86 -8.11
CA SER A 518 11.24 13.76 -8.59
C SER A 518 10.08 13.74 -7.62
N GLU A 519 9.23 14.74 -7.65
CA GLU A 519 7.99 14.76 -6.85
C GLU A 519 7.18 13.47 -7.07
N PHE A 520 7.08 12.99 -8.30
CA PHE A 520 6.37 11.75 -8.63
C PHE A 520 6.95 10.52 -7.93
N THR A 521 8.27 10.33 -8.00
CA THR A 521 8.94 9.18 -7.36
C THR A 521 8.83 9.23 -5.85
N LEU A 522 8.89 10.42 -5.29
CA LEU A 522 8.72 10.64 -3.86
C LEU A 522 7.32 10.23 -3.41
N TRP A 523 6.27 10.79 -4.00
CA TRP A 523 4.89 10.41 -3.66
C TRP A 523 4.60 8.91 -3.88
N LEU A 524 5.17 8.32 -4.92
CA LEU A 524 4.94 6.91 -5.26
C LEU A 524 5.58 5.95 -4.25
N HIS A 525 6.75 6.29 -3.71
CA HIS A 525 7.59 5.37 -2.93
C HIS A 525 7.79 5.76 -1.47
N THR A 526 7.36 6.95 -1.02
CA THR A 526 7.64 7.45 0.33
C THR A 526 7.25 6.45 1.42
N CYS A 527 6.03 5.95 1.43
CA CYS A 527 5.57 4.99 2.46
C CYS A 527 6.40 3.70 2.44
N GLY A 528 6.69 3.16 1.25
CA GLY A 528 7.55 1.99 1.10
C GLY A 528 8.96 2.26 1.60
N SER A 529 9.53 3.43 1.29
CA SER A 529 10.88 3.80 1.71
C SER A 529 10.99 3.97 3.22
N TYR A 530 9.99 4.56 3.87
CA TYR A 530 9.93 4.60 5.34
C TYR A 530 9.87 3.20 5.95
N SER A 531 9.04 2.31 5.41
CA SER A 531 8.95 0.93 5.87
C SER A 531 10.27 0.18 5.71
N CYS A 532 10.93 0.34 4.55
CA CYS A 532 12.25 -0.23 4.31
C CYS A 532 13.29 0.29 5.31
N LEU A 533 13.30 1.61 5.54
CA LEU A 533 14.27 2.25 6.43
C LEU A 533 14.09 1.81 7.88
N VAL A 534 12.85 1.79 8.39
CA VAL A 534 12.55 1.30 9.74
C VAL A 534 12.98 -0.15 9.88
N LEU A 535 12.73 -0.98 8.88
CA LEU A 535 13.10 -2.40 8.90
C LEU A 535 14.62 -2.59 8.94
N LEU A 536 15.41 -1.84 8.16
CA LEU A 536 16.88 -1.90 8.22
C LEU A 536 17.41 -1.40 9.56
N ILE A 537 16.85 -0.33 10.10
CA ILE A 537 17.25 0.19 11.41
C ILE A 537 16.96 -0.82 12.52
N VAL A 538 15.77 -1.44 12.51
CA VAL A 538 15.43 -2.51 13.46
C VAL A 538 16.36 -3.71 13.30
N ASN A 539 16.70 -4.08 12.06
CA ASN A 539 17.67 -5.15 11.82
C ASN A 539 19.06 -4.85 12.42
N MET A 540 19.51 -3.59 12.35
CA MET A 540 20.78 -3.18 12.99
C MET A 540 20.70 -3.20 14.53
N ILE A 541 19.52 -2.97 15.12
CA ILE A 541 19.31 -3.08 16.57
C ILE A 541 19.35 -4.55 17.00
N GLU A 542 18.62 -5.43 16.28
CA GLU A 542 18.53 -6.86 16.62
C GLU A 542 19.84 -7.62 16.33
N PHE A 543 20.53 -7.26 15.26
CA PHE A 543 21.74 -7.94 14.78
C PHE A 543 22.86 -6.93 14.51
N PRO A 544 23.43 -6.26 15.55
CA PRO A 544 24.37 -5.16 15.37
C PRO A 544 25.72 -5.56 14.74
N SER A 545 25.99 -6.86 14.59
CA SER A 545 27.21 -7.39 13.99
C SER A 545 27.00 -8.22 12.73
N HIS A 546 25.83 -8.08 12.07
CA HIS A 546 25.59 -8.82 10.82
C HIS A 546 26.49 -8.30 9.68
N ASP A 547 26.74 -9.14 8.67
CA ASP A 547 27.73 -8.89 7.60
C ASP A 547 27.47 -7.61 6.80
N ASN A 548 26.22 -7.21 6.65
CA ASN A 548 25.82 -6.04 5.86
C ASN A 548 25.65 -4.75 6.68
N VAL A 549 26.05 -4.71 7.95
CA VAL A 549 25.80 -3.57 8.84
C VAL A 549 26.37 -2.25 8.31
N SER A 550 27.55 -2.29 7.69
CA SER A 550 28.17 -1.11 7.07
C SER A 550 27.38 -0.60 5.86
N THR A 551 26.87 -1.52 5.03
CA THR A 551 26.01 -1.20 3.89
C THR A 551 24.69 -0.61 4.37
N ASP A 552 24.04 -1.24 5.36
CA ASP A 552 22.76 -0.78 5.91
C ASP A 552 22.89 0.61 6.54
N ARG A 553 23.97 0.91 7.23
CA ARG A 553 24.27 2.27 7.74
C ARG A 553 24.39 3.29 6.62
N ARG A 554 25.20 2.99 5.60
CA ARG A 554 25.41 3.88 4.44
C ARG A 554 24.11 4.16 3.70
N VAL A 555 23.30 3.14 3.48
CA VAL A 555 22.03 3.24 2.78
C VAL A 555 21.00 4.01 3.62
N SER A 556 20.97 3.78 4.94
CA SER A 556 20.12 4.52 5.87
C SER A 556 20.49 6.01 5.90
N ASP A 557 21.79 6.35 5.93
CA ASP A 557 22.27 7.74 5.85
C ASP A 557 21.81 8.44 4.58
N ALA A 558 21.97 7.78 3.44
CA ALA A 558 21.56 8.32 2.14
C ALA A 558 20.04 8.53 2.07
N CYS A 559 19.25 7.59 2.61
CA CYS A 559 17.80 7.68 2.65
C CYS A 559 17.31 8.79 3.60
N LEU A 560 17.92 8.94 4.78
CA LEU A 560 17.61 10.04 5.71
C LEU A 560 17.91 11.40 5.09
N ALA A 561 19.05 11.54 4.39
CA ALA A 561 19.39 12.77 3.67
C ALA A 561 18.39 13.08 2.56
N LEU A 562 17.90 12.06 1.85
CA LEU A 562 16.86 12.20 0.85
C LEU A 562 15.55 12.71 1.47
N PHE A 563 15.12 12.15 2.59
CA PHE A 563 13.91 12.59 3.29
C PHE A 563 14.03 14.01 3.84
N ASP A 564 15.23 14.41 4.30
CA ASP A 564 15.49 15.81 4.68
C ASP A 564 15.30 16.80 3.53
N ALA A 565 15.85 16.45 2.38
CA ALA A 565 15.67 17.26 1.17
C ALA A 565 14.19 17.35 0.75
N MET A 566 13.44 16.25 0.90
CA MET A 566 11.98 16.23 0.66
C MET A 566 11.22 17.18 1.59
N CYS A 567 11.46 17.09 2.89
CA CYS A 567 10.78 17.92 3.89
C CYS A 567 11.03 19.42 3.66
N GLN A 568 12.15 19.77 3.02
CA GLN A 568 12.45 21.16 2.64
C GLN A 568 11.68 21.65 1.42
N THR A 569 11.29 20.72 0.52
CA THR A 569 10.62 21.06 -0.75
C THR A 569 9.11 20.95 -0.69
N LEU A 570 8.55 20.13 0.21
CA LEU A 570 7.11 19.93 0.34
C LEU A 570 6.53 20.78 1.48
N PRO A 571 5.51 21.65 1.24
CA PRO A 571 4.95 22.48 2.27
C PRO A 571 4.10 21.66 3.26
N LYS A 572 4.28 21.88 4.57
CA LYS A 572 3.52 21.31 5.70
C LYS A 572 3.41 19.80 5.69
N ASP A 573 4.48 19.19 6.06
CA ASP A 573 4.71 17.77 5.87
C ASP A 573 4.25 16.94 7.08
N PRO A 574 3.27 16.04 6.93
CA PRO A 574 2.96 15.02 7.94
C PRO A 574 4.15 14.05 8.15
N PHE A 575 5.08 13.98 7.22
CA PHE A 575 6.26 13.13 7.29
C PHE A 575 7.35 13.66 8.22
N ALA A 576 7.38 14.96 8.54
CA ALA A 576 8.39 15.55 9.42
C ALA A 576 8.38 14.91 10.82
N THR A 577 7.19 14.63 11.37
CA THR A 577 7.05 13.94 12.66
C THR A 577 7.56 12.51 12.58
N LEU A 578 7.18 11.80 11.53
CA LEU A 578 7.63 10.42 11.28
C LEU A 578 9.15 10.36 11.11
N LEU A 579 9.72 11.32 10.39
CA LEU A 579 11.17 11.42 10.21
C LEU A 579 11.90 11.63 11.54
N GLY A 580 11.33 12.40 12.46
CA GLY A 580 11.86 12.55 13.82
C GLY A 580 11.95 11.22 14.58
N VAL A 581 10.91 10.40 14.49
CA VAL A 581 10.87 9.06 15.08
C VAL A 581 11.93 8.13 14.46
N VAL A 582 12.03 8.12 13.14
CA VAL A 582 13.00 7.28 12.44
C VAL A 582 14.44 7.68 12.77
N ARG A 583 14.72 8.98 12.91
CA ARG A 583 16.05 9.46 13.33
C ARG A 583 16.42 9.01 14.74
N GLU A 584 15.45 9.01 15.65
CA GLU A 584 15.71 8.54 17.03
C GLU A 584 15.98 7.02 17.03
N LEU A 585 15.24 6.23 16.25
CA LEU A 585 15.54 4.81 16.04
C LEU A 585 16.95 4.59 15.45
N ASP A 586 17.31 5.35 14.42
CA ASP A 586 18.63 5.26 13.79
C ASP A 586 19.77 5.63 14.78
N ARG A 587 19.57 6.68 15.59
CA ARG A 587 20.52 7.05 16.64
C ARG A 587 20.78 5.90 17.62
N ARG A 588 19.72 5.17 18.02
CA ARG A 588 19.80 4.03 18.92
C ARG A 588 20.49 2.83 18.25
N ALA A 589 20.14 2.55 17.00
CA ALA A 589 20.81 1.49 16.22
C ALA A 589 22.32 1.74 16.12
N ARG A 590 22.74 2.98 15.84
CA ARG A 590 24.17 3.37 15.82
C ARG A 590 24.84 3.17 17.17
N GLY A 591 24.15 3.51 18.24
CA GLY A 591 24.66 3.28 19.60
C GLY A 591 24.93 1.79 19.85
N GLN A 592 24.02 0.90 19.44
CA GLN A 592 24.21 -0.55 19.58
C GLN A 592 25.35 -1.09 18.73
N VAL A 593 25.39 -0.73 17.44
CA VAL A 593 26.47 -1.15 16.53
C VAL A 593 27.84 -0.69 17.06
N ASN A 594 27.96 0.55 17.51
CA ASN A 594 29.23 1.09 18.02
C ASN A 594 29.68 0.39 19.32
N ARG A 595 28.73 0.03 20.23
CA ARG A 595 29.06 -0.75 21.44
C ARG A 595 29.66 -2.10 21.09
N VAL A 596 28.98 -2.87 20.24
CA VAL A 596 29.44 -4.21 19.84
C VAL A 596 30.79 -4.16 19.11
N THR A 597 31.00 -3.15 18.27
CA THR A 597 32.29 -2.95 17.58
C THR A 597 33.43 -2.71 18.59
N ARG A 598 33.23 -1.80 19.56
CA ARG A 598 34.24 -1.52 20.60
C ARG A 598 34.53 -2.72 21.49
N THR A 599 33.49 -3.53 21.81
CA THR A 599 33.68 -4.75 22.60
C THR A 599 34.52 -5.75 21.83
N LYS A 600 34.30 -5.94 20.52
CA LYS A 600 35.11 -6.83 19.68
C LYS A 600 36.56 -6.35 19.53
N GLU A 601 36.77 -5.04 19.35
CA GLU A 601 38.10 -4.44 19.30
C GLU A 601 38.85 -4.57 20.64
N GLY A 602 38.15 -4.38 21.76
CA GLY A 602 38.70 -4.55 23.11
C GLY A 602 39.06 -6.01 23.40
N VAL A 603 38.29 -6.98 22.95
CA VAL A 603 38.61 -8.41 23.07
C VAL A 603 39.78 -8.78 22.17
N SER A 604 39.87 -8.28 20.93
CA SER A 604 41.00 -8.51 20.02
C SER A 604 42.31 -7.98 20.59
N LEU A 605 42.31 -6.78 21.18
CA LEU A 605 43.47 -6.21 21.86
C LEU A 605 43.87 -7.01 23.10
N SER A 606 42.94 -7.67 23.79
CA SER A 606 43.21 -8.51 24.95
C SER A 606 43.71 -9.92 24.54
N GLU A 607 43.34 -10.42 23.37
CA GLU A 607 43.83 -11.68 22.81
C GLU A 607 45.20 -11.53 22.16
N GLU A 608 45.55 -10.37 21.59
CA GLU A 608 46.88 -10.07 21.08
C GLU A 608 47.89 -9.82 22.20
N MET A 609 47.47 -9.43 23.39
CA MET A 609 48.28 -9.41 24.59
C MET A 609 48.33 -10.81 25.23
N SER A 610 48.95 -11.75 24.51
CA SER A 610 49.25 -13.09 25.01
C SER A 610 50.14 -13.02 26.25
N PRO A 611 49.92 -13.88 27.27
CA PRO A 611 50.71 -13.88 28.52
C PRO A 611 52.23 -14.04 28.36
N SER A 612 52.68 -14.38 27.14
CA SER A 612 54.14 -14.50 26.87
C SER A 612 54.89 -13.18 26.81
N LEU A 613 54.22 -12.04 26.57
CA LEU A 613 54.86 -10.72 26.56
C LEU A 613 54.92 -10.07 27.95
N ALA A 614 54.06 -10.48 28.89
CA ALA A 614 54.09 -10.00 30.27
C ALA A 614 55.29 -10.53 31.08
N TRP A 615 55.87 -11.65 30.72
CA TRP A 615 57.02 -12.21 31.41
C TRP A 615 58.37 -11.64 30.92
N THR A 616 58.43 -11.10 29.70
CA THR A 616 59.66 -10.52 29.13
C THR A 616 59.96 -9.12 29.69
N ILE A 617 58.94 -8.40 30.20
CA ILE A 617 59.11 -7.06 30.77
C ILE A 617 59.51 -7.11 32.26
N LEU A 618 59.21 -8.21 32.96
CA LEU A 618 59.58 -8.36 34.39
C LEU A 618 61.03 -8.84 34.58
N ASP A 619 61.63 -9.51 33.59
CA ASP A 619 63.04 -9.95 33.64
C ASP A 619 64.06 -8.81 33.36
N ASP A 620 63.65 -7.71 32.74
CA ASP A 620 64.46 -6.52 32.46
C ASP A 620 64.44 -5.45 33.58
N MET A 621 63.76 -5.68 34.68
CA MET A 621 63.67 -4.73 35.81
C MET A 621 64.39 -5.19 37.08
N GLU A 622 65.16 -6.34 37.04
CA GLU A 622 66.12 -6.73 38.07
C GLU A 622 67.54 -6.71 37.50
N LEU A 623 68.13 -5.51 37.32
CA LEU A 623 69.52 -5.23 37.33
C LEU A 623 69.83 -3.80 37.78
#